data_f204c9d92e84dae93cc5a582081229dc
#
_entry.id   f204c9d92e84dae93cc5a582081229dc
#
_cell.length_a   1.000
_cell.length_b   1.000
_cell.length_c   1.000
_cell.angle_alpha   90.00
_cell.angle_beta   90.00
_cell.angle_gamma   90.00
#
_symmetry.space_group_name_H-M   'P 1'
#
loop_
_entity.id
_entity.type
_entity.pdbx_description
1 polymer ?
#
loop_
_entity_poly.entity_id
_entity_poly.type
_entity_poly.pdbx_seq_one_letter_code
_entity_poly.pdbx_strand_id
1 'polypeptide(L)'
;MLTLVIGGSASGKSAFAERLAVQSGLPRFYVATMRVWDAESERRVARHRDMRREKQFDTLECPIGLDRLILPARGTALLEDMGNLVANELYDADGAGRDAAEAAVRGVERLHRQCAHLIVVSNEVFRGGADYAGDTARYLLALARVNNAVAARADHVCRVVCGLPRWVKGGDEFGRA
;
A
#
# COMPACT_ATOMS: atom_id res chain seq x y z
N MET A 1 -1.56 -14.69 -4.36
CA MET A 1 -0.41 -14.38 -3.49
C MET A 1 -0.57 -12.98 -2.92
N LEU A 2 -0.25 -12.76 -1.64
CA LEU A 2 -0.28 -11.46 -0.96
C LEU A 2 1.10 -11.16 -0.37
N THR A 3 1.68 -10.03 -0.74
CA THR A 3 2.96 -9.55 -0.21
C THR A 3 2.77 -8.21 0.48
N LEU A 4 3.20 -8.08 1.73
CA LEU A 4 3.28 -6.81 2.46
C LEU A 4 4.72 -6.29 2.40
N VAL A 5 4.90 -5.08 1.90
CA VAL A 5 6.18 -4.35 1.90
C VAL A 5 6.07 -3.19 2.87
N ILE A 6 6.83 -3.23 3.95
CA ILE A 6 6.79 -2.22 5.02
C ILE A 6 8.15 -1.53 5.18
N GLY A 7 8.14 -0.27 5.61
CA GLY A 7 9.37 0.47 5.91
C GLY A 7 9.12 1.92 6.27
N GLY A 8 10.14 2.58 6.78
CA GLY A 8 10.09 4.00 7.12
C GLY A 8 9.94 4.92 5.90
N SER A 9 9.77 6.22 6.15
CA SER A 9 9.81 7.23 5.08
C SER A 9 11.15 7.14 4.33
N ALA A 10 11.12 7.30 3.01
CA ALA A 10 12.30 7.25 2.14
C ALA A 10 13.17 5.96 2.26
N SER A 11 12.63 4.87 2.82
CA SER A 11 13.36 3.59 2.96
C SER A 11 13.65 2.86 1.66
N GLY A 12 13.04 3.29 0.53
CA GLY A 12 13.13 2.59 -0.77
C GLY A 12 12.05 1.52 -0.97
N LYS A 13 11.07 1.41 -0.04
CA LYS A 13 10.01 0.40 -0.09
C LYS A 13 9.16 0.44 -1.37
N SER A 14 8.78 1.65 -1.83
CA SER A 14 7.98 1.82 -3.06
C SER A 14 8.73 1.32 -4.29
N ALA A 15 10.01 1.70 -4.44
CA ALA A 15 10.84 1.23 -5.54
C ALA A 15 11.05 -0.30 -5.50
N PHE A 16 11.18 -0.88 -4.32
CA PHE A 16 11.26 -2.34 -4.16
C PHE A 16 9.95 -3.01 -4.55
N ALA A 17 8.81 -2.52 -4.07
CA ALA A 17 7.49 -3.06 -4.39
C ALA A 17 7.16 -2.98 -5.89
N GLU A 18 7.54 -1.88 -6.55
CA GLU A 18 7.41 -1.75 -8.01
C GLU A 18 8.25 -2.80 -8.76
N ARG A 19 9.50 -3.05 -8.32
CA ARG A 19 10.33 -4.13 -8.93
C ARG A 19 9.68 -5.50 -8.78
N LEU A 20 9.12 -5.81 -7.61
CA LEU A 20 8.38 -7.07 -7.41
C LEU A 20 7.18 -7.16 -8.36
N ALA A 21 6.42 -6.07 -8.51
CA ALA A 21 5.28 -6.06 -9.41
C ALA A 21 5.69 -6.25 -10.87
N VAL A 22 6.80 -5.65 -11.29
CA VAL A 22 7.35 -5.83 -12.64
C VAL A 22 7.77 -7.28 -12.89
N GLN A 23 8.38 -7.93 -11.91
CA GLN A 23 8.80 -9.34 -12.00
C GLN A 23 7.61 -10.31 -12.01
N SER A 24 6.47 -9.94 -11.45
CA SER A 24 5.27 -10.80 -11.38
C SER A 24 4.48 -10.87 -12.70
N GLY A 25 4.88 -10.14 -13.75
CA GLY A 25 4.25 -10.21 -15.07
C GLY A 25 3.10 -9.22 -15.30
N LEU A 26 2.36 -9.43 -16.39
CA LEU A 26 1.24 -8.58 -16.85
C LEU A 26 -0.09 -9.34 -16.76
N PRO A 27 -1.24 -8.65 -16.69
CA PRO A 27 -1.37 -7.19 -16.55
C PRO A 27 -0.97 -6.69 -15.15
N ARG A 28 -0.59 -5.40 -15.05
CA ARG A 28 -0.20 -4.74 -13.80
C ARG A 28 -1.06 -3.53 -13.53
N PHE A 29 -1.58 -3.43 -12.31
CA PHE A 29 -2.40 -2.34 -11.84
C PHE A 29 -1.70 -1.61 -10.69
N TYR A 30 -1.66 -0.28 -10.79
CA TYR A 30 -1.20 0.56 -9.70
C TYR A 30 -2.41 1.20 -9.03
N VAL A 31 -2.72 0.79 -7.83
CA VAL A 31 -3.83 1.34 -7.04
C VAL A 31 -3.30 2.52 -6.24
N ALA A 32 -3.58 3.73 -6.73
CA ALA A 32 -3.12 4.98 -6.14
C ALA A 32 -4.10 5.46 -5.07
N THR A 33 -3.62 5.61 -3.84
CA THR A 33 -4.45 6.03 -2.71
C THR A 33 -4.25 7.49 -2.32
N MET A 34 -3.25 8.18 -2.91
CA MET A 34 -2.96 9.57 -2.61
C MET A 34 -4.04 10.49 -3.17
N ARG A 35 -4.58 11.39 -2.35
CA ARG A 35 -5.41 12.51 -2.81
C ARG A 35 -4.54 13.66 -3.28
N VAL A 36 -5.00 14.32 -4.32
CA VAL A 36 -4.42 15.57 -4.82
C VAL A 36 -5.15 16.73 -4.14
N TRP A 37 -4.41 17.49 -3.32
CA TRP A 37 -4.97 18.63 -2.59
C TRP A 37 -4.52 19.98 -3.16
N ASP A 38 -3.38 20.00 -3.88
CA ASP A 38 -2.77 21.22 -4.39
C ASP A 38 -1.99 20.95 -5.70
N ALA A 39 -1.58 22.04 -6.37
CA ALA A 39 -0.83 21.99 -7.63
C ALA A 39 0.55 21.31 -7.52
N GLU A 40 1.14 21.26 -6.33
CA GLU A 40 2.42 20.57 -6.11
C GLU A 40 2.18 19.04 -6.05
N SER A 41 1.18 18.60 -5.34
CA SER A 41 0.72 17.21 -5.31
C SER A 41 0.34 16.72 -6.70
N GLU A 42 -0.34 17.56 -7.49
CA GLU A 42 -0.71 17.26 -8.87
C GLU A 42 0.51 17.02 -9.78
N ARG A 43 1.51 17.90 -9.72
CA ARG A 43 2.78 17.71 -10.47
C ARG A 43 3.53 16.46 -10.03
N ARG A 44 3.49 16.14 -8.74
CA ARG A 44 4.12 14.92 -8.20
C ARG A 44 3.41 13.67 -8.70
N VAL A 45 2.09 13.67 -8.69
CA VAL A 45 1.28 12.57 -9.21
C VAL A 45 1.50 12.41 -10.71
N ALA A 46 1.50 13.49 -11.50
CA ALA A 46 1.75 13.44 -12.94
C ALA A 46 3.12 12.81 -13.26
N ARG A 47 4.19 13.27 -12.61
CA ARG A 47 5.53 12.69 -12.79
C ARG A 47 5.60 11.21 -12.41
N HIS A 48 4.94 10.81 -11.33
CA HIS A 48 4.87 9.41 -10.92
C HIS A 48 4.03 8.56 -11.90
N ARG A 49 3.02 9.17 -12.52
CA ARG A 49 2.19 8.53 -13.56
C ARG A 49 3.01 8.23 -14.82
N ASP A 50 3.84 9.17 -15.26
CA ASP A 50 4.70 8.99 -16.44
C ASP A 50 5.75 7.89 -16.21
N MET A 51 6.42 7.90 -15.06
CA MET A 51 7.37 6.84 -14.70
C MET A 51 6.72 5.44 -14.62
N ARG A 52 5.43 5.37 -14.25
CA ARG A 52 4.68 4.11 -14.18
C ARG A 52 4.25 3.59 -15.56
N ARG A 53 4.00 4.49 -16.53
CA ARG A 53 3.71 4.11 -17.91
C ARG A 53 4.86 3.33 -18.55
N GLU A 54 6.09 3.76 -18.34
CA GLU A 54 7.28 3.03 -18.82
C GLU A 54 7.34 1.60 -18.25
N LYS A 55 6.81 1.39 -17.04
CA LYS A 55 6.73 0.08 -16.38
C LYS A 55 5.44 -0.68 -16.71
N GLN A 56 4.63 -0.19 -17.64
CA GLN A 56 3.36 -0.80 -18.07
C GLN A 56 2.35 -1.02 -16.93
N PHE A 57 2.19 -0.04 -16.04
CA PHE A 57 1.12 -0.04 -15.05
C PHE A 57 -0.11 0.71 -15.55
N ASP A 58 -1.27 0.07 -15.44
CA ASP A 58 -2.55 0.75 -15.50
C ASP A 58 -2.87 1.34 -14.14
N THR A 59 -3.03 2.67 -14.06
CA THR A 59 -3.30 3.36 -12.79
C THR A 59 -4.79 3.43 -12.51
N LEU A 60 -5.17 2.99 -11.31
CA LEU A 60 -6.51 3.06 -10.76
C LEU A 60 -6.48 3.97 -9.52
N GLU A 61 -7.17 5.10 -9.57
CA GLU A 61 -7.26 6.01 -8.43
C GLU A 61 -8.30 5.47 -7.44
N CYS A 62 -7.88 5.23 -6.22
CA CYS A 62 -8.72 4.68 -5.15
C CYS A 62 -8.33 5.27 -3.79
N PRO A 63 -8.63 6.55 -3.51
CA PRO A 63 -8.27 7.19 -2.26
C PRO A 63 -9.06 6.68 -1.05
N ILE A 64 -10.29 6.21 -1.27
CA ILE A 64 -11.19 5.58 -0.26
C ILE A 64 -11.99 4.46 -0.90
N GLY A 65 -12.65 3.64 -0.09
CA GLY A 65 -13.58 2.61 -0.56
C GLY A 65 -12.89 1.50 -1.36
N LEU A 66 -11.71 1.08 -0.95
CA LEU A 66 -10.93 0.03 -1.61
C LEU A 66 -11.74 -1.26 -1.80
N ASP A 67 -12.71 -1.53 -0.94
CA ASP A 67 -13.60 -2.68 -1.04
C ASP A 67 -14.56 -2.61 -2.24
N ARG A 68 -14.75 -1.44 -2.86
CA ARG A 68 -15.57 -1.23 -4.05
C ARG A 68 -14.77 -1.27 -5.36
N LEU A 69 -13.44 -1.26 -5.27
CA LEU A 69 -12.58 -1.30 -6.45
C LEU A 69 -12.72 -2.63 -7.19
N ILE A 70 -12.90 -2.54 -8.49
CA ILE A 70 -12.95 -3.69 -9.41
C ILE A 70 -11.78 -3.56 -10.38
N LEU A 71 -10.95 -4.60 -10.45
CA LEU A 71 -9.87 -4.68 -11.42
C LEU A 71 -10.41 -5.05 -12.81
N PRO A 72 -9.89 -4.43 -13.89
CA PRO A 72 -10.30 -4.77 -15.26
C PRO A 72 -9.98 -6.22 -15.66
N ALA A 73 -8.94 -6.81 -15.08
CA ALA A 73 -8.52 -8.19 -15.33
C ALA A 73 -7.78 -8.78 -14.12
N ARG A 74 -7.63 -10.08 -14.10
CA ARG A 74 -6.80 -10.75 -13.09
C ARG A 74 -5.31 -10.57 -13.42
N GLY A 75 -4.56 -9.95 -12.53
CA GLY A 75 -3.13 -9.67 -12.71
C GLY A 75 -2.45 -9.31 -11.41
N THR A 76 -1.32 -8.61 -11.51
CA THR A 76 -0.61 -8.07 -10.34
C THR A 76 -1.13 -6.69 -10.00
N ALA A 77 -1.50 -6.47 -8.73
CA ALA A 77 -1.87 -5.15 -8.23
C ALA A 77 -0.86 -4.67 -7.17
N LEU A 78 -0.45 -3.41 -7.29
CA LEU A 78 0.38 -2.70 -6.33
C LEU A 78 -0.44 -1.61 -5.67
N LEU A 79 -0.74 -1.76 -4.37
CA LEU A 79 -1.44 -0.76 -3.57
C LEU A 79 -0.42 0.18 -2.92
N GLU A 80 -0.41 1.45 -3.33
CA GLU A 80 0.52 2.48 -2.88
C GLU A 80 -0.24 3.75 -2.42
N ASP A 81 -0.31 4.05 -1.12
CA ASP A 81 0.11 3.23 0.01
C ASP A 81 -1.03 3.10 1.04
N MET A 82 -0.88 2.16 1.94
CA MET A 82 -1.86 1.89 2.99
C MET A 82 -1.98 3.06 3.99
N GLY A 83 -0.90 3.81 4.22
CA GLY A 83 -0.94 4.95 5.11
C GLY A 83 -1.88 6.05 4.61
N ASN A 84 -1.82 6.38 3.31
CA ASN A 84 -2.75 7.32 2.69
C ASN A 84 -4.18 6.80 2.73
N LEU A 85 -4.40 5.53 2.38
CA LEU A 85 -5.73 4.93 2.42
C LEU A 85 -6.36 5.03 3.82
N VAL A 86 -5.62 4.63 4.87
CA VAL A 86 -6.12 4.68 6.25
C VAL A 86 -6.39 6.13 6.69
N ALA A 87 -5.53 7.09 6.33
CA ALA A 87 -5.75 8.49 6.64
C ALA A 87 -7.01 9.03 5.95
N ASN A 88 -7.19 8.72 4.67
CA ASN A 88 -8.38 9.14 3.93
C ASN A 88 -9.64 8.49 4.51
N GLU A 89 -9.64 7.19 4.79
CA GLU A 89 -10.78 6.51 5.41
C GLU A 89 -11.14 7.08 6.80
N LEU A 90 -10.14 7.57 7.56
CA LEU A 90 -10.37 8.15 8.88
C LEU A 90 -10.94 9.57 8.83
N TYR A 91 -10.45 10.40 7.90
CA TYR A 91 -10.63 11.85 7.98
C TYR A 91 -11.41 12.45 6.82
N ASP A 92 -11.65 11.69 5.76
CA ASP A 92 -12.49 12.14 4.66
C ASP A 92 -13.96 12.10 5.05
N ALA A 93 -14.74 13.05 4.53
CA ALA A 93 -16.18 13.11 4.77
C ALA A 93 -16.91 11.85 4.25
N ASP A 94 -16.40 11.26 3.15
CA ASP A 94 -16.94 10.05 2.54
C ASP A 94 -16.19 8.78 2.98
N GLY A 95 -15.25 8.90 3.92
CA GLY A 95 -14.49 7.79 4.47
C GLY A 95 -15.27 7.01 5.53
N ALA A 96 -14.70 5.89 5.97
CA ALA A 96 -15.33 4.99 6.94
C ALA A 96 -15.26 5.50 8.40
N GLY A 97 -14.54 6.59 8.67
CA GLY A 97 -14.42 7.18 9.99
C GLY A 97 -13.86 6.21 11.03
N ARG A 98 -14.64 5.89 12.05
CA ARG A 98 -14.20 4.98 13.13
C ARG A 98 -13.90 3.55 12.65
N ASP A 99 -14.51 3.13 11.56
CA ASP A 99 -14.37 1.80 10.97
C ASP A 99 -13.30 1.74 9.87
N ALA A 100 -12.43 2.76 9.80
CA ALA A 100 -11.40 2.90 8.76
C ALA A 100 -10.45 1.70 8.68
N ALA A 101 -10.02 1.17 9.83
CA ALA A 101 -9.13 0.02 9.85
C ALA A 101 -9.82 -1.23 9.30
N GLU A 102 -11.05 -1.48 9.70
CA GLU A 102 -11.86 -2.59 9.23
C GLU A 102 -12.20 -2.46 7.74
N ALA A 103 -12.51 -1.24 7.28
CA ALA A 103 -12.77 -0.95 5.86
C ALA A 103 -11.53 -1.21 5.00
N ALA A 104 -10.35 -0.73 5.43
CA ALA A 104 -9.10 -0.97 4.74
C ALA A 104 -8.76 -2.47 4.66
N VAL A 105 -8.92 -3.23 5.75
CA VAL A 105 -8.68 -4.69 5.78
C VAL A 105 -9.64 -5.41 4.83
N ARG A 106 -10.94 -5.11 4.88
CA ARG A 106 -11.92 -5.68 3.93
C ARG A 106 -11.57 -5.36 2.49
N GLY A 107 -11.11 -4.11 2.23
CA GLY A 107 -10.66 -3.68 0.93
C GLY A 107 -9.49 -4.51 0.39
N VAL A 108 -8.46 -4.72 1.23
CA VAL A 108 -7.31 -5.57 0.88
C VAL A 108 -7.76 -6.99 0.59
N GLU A 109 -8.64 -7.58 1.39
CA GLU A 109 -9.15 -8.93 1.19
C GLU A 109 -9.93 -9.08 -0.13
N ARG A 110 -10.77 -8.08 -0.47
CA ARG A 110 -11.52 -8.09 -1.73
C ARG A 110 -10.62 -7.90 -2.94
N LEU A 111 -9.66 -6.98 -2.84
CA LEU A 111 -8.68 -6.75 -3.91
C LEU A 111 -7.80 -7.99 -4.11
N HIS A 112 -7.33 -8.62 -3.03
CA HIS A 112 -6.53 -9.85 -3.09
C HIS A 112 -7.24 -10.98 -3.85
N ARG A 113 -8.54 -11.16 -3.64
CA ARG A 113 -9.32 -12.19 -4.36
C ARG A 113 -9.39 -11.94 -5.87
N GLN A 114 -9.25 -10.70 -6.32
CA GLN A 114 -9.26 -10.32 -7.75
C GLN A 114 -7.90 -10.49 -8.40
N CYS A 115 -6.79 -10.50 -7.62
CA CYS A 115 -5.43 -10.52 -8.11
C CYS A 115 -4.86 -11.93 -8.28
N ALA A 116 -3.86 -12.07 -9.15
CA ALA A 116 -2.90 -13.17 -9.09
C ALA A 116 -1.87 -12.90 -8.00
N HIS A 117 -1.36 -11.64 -7.93
CA HIS A 117 -0.47 -11.16 -6.89
C HIS A 117 -0.90 -9.76 -6.43
N LEU A 118 -1.16 -9.60 -5.14
CA LEU A 118 -1.37 -8.30 -4.50
C LEU A 118 -0.13 -7.94 -3.70
N ILE A 119 0.45 -6.77 -4.01
CA ILE A 119 1.56 -6.19 -3.28
C ILE A 119 1.02 -4.94 -2.57
N VAL A 120 1.12 -4.92 -1.25
CA VAL A 120 0.67 -3.80 -0.41
C VAL A 120 1.87 -3.08 0.17
N VAL A 121 1.99 -1.78 -0.10
CA VAL A 121 3.01 -0.92 0.51
C VAL A 121 2.43 -0.23 1.72
N SER A 122 3.15 -0.27 2.83
CA SER A 122 2.74 0.40 4.06
C SER A 122 3.91 1.05 4.80
N ASN A 123 3.57 1.96 5.72
CA ASN A 123 4.53 2.72 6.48
C ASN A 123 4.78 2.09 7.86
N GLU A 124 6.06 2.12 8.28
CA GLU A 124 6.49 1.80 9.64
C GLU A 124 6.73 3.11 10.40
N VAL A 125 5.70 3.63 11.06
CA VAL A 125 5.72 4.96 11.74
C VAL A 125 5.67 4.87 13.27
N PHE A 126 5.85 3.66 13.83
CA PHE A 126 5.58 3.37 15.25
C PHE A 126 6.80 3.53 16.17
N ARG A 127 7.97 3.94 15.66
CA ARG A 127 9.24 4.00 16.39
C ARG A 127 9.60 5.37 16.95
N GLY A 128 8.67 6.32 16.95
CA GLY A 128 8.96 7.72 17.28
C GLY A 128 9.20 8.04 18.76
N GLY A 129 8.86 7.15 19.68
CA GLY A 129 9.05 7.37 21.13
C GLY A 129 8.34 8.59 21.71
N ALA A 130 7.41 9.21 20.97
CA ALA A 130 6.63 10.35 21.42
C ALA A 130 5.22 9.89 21.83
N ASP A 131 4.69 10.47 22.88
CA ASP A 131 3.30 10.28 23.29
C ASP A 131 2.41 11.08 22.34
N TYR A 132 1.96 10.42 21.27
CA TYR A 132 1.00 11.00 20.34
C TYR A 132 -0.39 11.00 20.97
N ALA A 133 -1.10 12.13 20.85
CA ALA A 133 -2.47 12.29 21.31
C ALA A 133 -3.41 12.65 20.15
N GLY A 134 -4.73 12.56 20.40
CA GLY A 134 -5.75 12.99 19.44
C GLY A 134 -5.74 12.20 18.14
N ASP A 135 -5.83 12.93 17.03
CA ASP A 135 -5.98 12.34 15.69
C ASP A 135 -4.73 11.57 15.22
N THR A 136 -3.53 12.02 15.60
CA THR A 136 -2.30 11.30 15.28
C THR A 136 -2.27 9.92 15.94
N ALA A 137 -2.64 9.84 17.23
CA ALA A 137 -2.72 8.56 17.93
C ALA A 137 -3.77 7.63 17.31
N ARG A 138 -4.92 8.19 16.92
CA ARG A 138 -5.98 7.44 16.22
C ARG A 138 -5.49 6.85 14.90
N TYR A 139 -4.82 7.66 14.08
CA TYR A 139 -4.23 7.22 12.81
C TYR A 139 -3.20 6.12 13.01
N LEU A 140 -2.23 6.31 13.92
CA LEU A 140 -1.20 5.33 14.20
C LEU A 140 -1.80 3.99 14.65
N LEU A 141 -2.81 4.04 15.52
CA LEU A 141 -3.49 2.84 16.01
C LEU A 141 -4.24 2.10 14.90
N ALA A 142 -4.94 2.85 14.04
CA ALA A 142 -5.64 2.26 12.89
C ALA A 142 -4.65 1.63 11.91
N LEU A 143 -3.57 2.34 11.55
CA LEU A 143 -2.54 1.80 10.64
C LEU A 143 -1.84 0.57 11.24
N ALA A 144 -1.56 0.55 12.55
CA ALA A 144 -0.99 -0.61 13.23
C ALA A 144 -1.92 -1.84 13.13
N ARG A 145 -3.23 -1.64 13.37
CA ARG A 145 -4.23 -2.72 13.23
C ARG A 145 -4.27 -3.28 11.82
N VAL A 146 -4.29 -2.41 10.81
CA VAL A 146 -4.29 -2.80 9.40
C VAL A 146 -3.01 -3.56 9.05
N ASN A 147 -1.83 -3.04 9.42
CA ASN A 147 -0.55 -3.69 9.16
C ASN A 147 -0.49 -5.09 9.76
N ASN A 148 -0.92 -5.25 11.02
CA ASN A 148 -0.96 -6.54 11.70
C ASN A 148 -1.93 -7.52 11.02
N ALA A 149 -3.12 -7.05 10.63
CA ALA A 149 -4.13 -7.87 9.97
C ALA A 149 -3.67 -8.33 8.57
N VAL A 150 -3.03 -7.43 7.80
CA VAL A 150 -2.48 -7.76 6.48
C VAL A 150 -1.27 -8.69 6.61
N ALA A 151 -0.34 -8.43 7.54
CA ALA A 151 0.83 -9.28 7.78
C ALA A 151 0.45 -10.72 8.18
N ALA A 152 -0.59 -10.87 9.02
CA ALA A 152 -1.08 -12.19 9.41
C ALA A 152 -1.56 -13.02 8.20
N ARG A 153 -2.20 -12.37 7.22
CA ARG A 153 -2.77 -13.00 6.01
C ARG A 153 -1.78 -13.11 4.86
N ALA A 154 -0.74 -12.27 4.85
CA ALA A 154 0.24 -12.24 3.78
C ALA A 154 1.03 -13.54 3.68
N ASP A 155 1.29 -13.98 2.45
CA ASP A 155 2.22 -15.08 2.16
C ASP A 155 3.65 -14.62 2.42
N HIS A 156 3.94 -13.35 2.11
CA HIS A 156 5.27 -12.76 2.27
C HIS A 156 5.18 -11.40 2.96
N VAL A 157 6.13 -11.15 3.88
CA VAL A 157 6.31 -9.84 4.54
C VAL A 157 7.76 -9.43 4.39
N CYS A 158 7.98 -8.29 3.76
CA CYS A 158 9.31 -7.71 3.56
C CYS A 158 9.42 -6.35 4.25
N ARG A 159 10.47 -6.17 5.04
CA ARG A 159 10.85 -4.88 5.61
C ARG A 159 12.00 -4.28 4.80
N VAL A 160 11.83 -3.04 4.33
CA VAL A 160 12.86 -2.33 3.55
C VAL A 160 13.53 -1.28 4.42
N VAL A 161 14.86 -1.37 4.53
CA VAL A 161 15.70 -0.44 5.30
C VAL A 161 16.84 0.04 4.41
N CYS A 162 16.98 1.35 4.19
CA CYS A 162 18.04 1.94 3.36
C CYS A 162 18.15 1.29 1.96
N GLY A 163 17.02 0.99 1.33
CA GLY A 163 16.96 0.34 0.01
C GLY A 163 17.14 -1.18 0.05
N LEU A 164 17.51 -1.75 1.19
CA LEU A 164 17.78 -3.19 1.34
C LEU A 164 16.51 -3.92 1.82
N PRO A 165 15.98 -4.89 1.07
CA PRO A 165 14.86 -5.71 1.49
C PRO A 165 15.30 -6.76 2.50
N ARG A 166 14.48 -6.98 3.53
CA ARG A 166 14.64 -8.07 4.48
C ARG A 166 13.31 -8.80 4.64
N TRP A 167 13.27 -10.04 4.25
CA TRP A 167 12.11 -10.89 4.43
C TRP A 167 11.92 -11.25 5.90
N VAL A 168 10.72 -11.02 6.41
CA VAL A 168 10.29 -11.33 7.79
C VAL A 168 9.41 -12.57 7.80
N LYS A 169 8.68 -12.79 6.69
CA LYS A 169 7.83 -13.96 6.46
C LYS A 169 7.92 -14.37 5.00
N GLY A 170 8.12 -15.64 4.69
CA GLY A 170 8.32 -16.12 3.32
C GLY A 170 9.58 -15.55 2.68
N GLY A 171 9.58 -15.42 1.36
CA GLY A 171 10.65 -14.72 0.63
C GLY A 171 11.65 -15.63 -0.07
N ASP A 172 11.60 -16.93 0.14
CA ASP A 172 12.51 -17.89 -0.48
C ASP A 172 12.42 -17.92 -2.02
N GLU A 173 11.25 -17.58 -2.56
CA GLU A 173 10.95 -17.53 -3.99
C GLU A 173 11.59 -16.32 -4.69
N PHE A 174 11.93 -15.25 -3.96
CA PHE A 174 12.44 -13.99 -4.52
C PHE A 174 13.97 -13.90 -4.51
N GLY A 175 14.65 -14.99 -4.12
CA GLY A 175 16.10 -15.01 -3.97
C GLY A 175 16.59 -14.19 -2.77
N ARG A 176 17.76 -14.56 -2.24
CA ARG A 176 18.45 -13.68 -1.27
C ARG A 176 19.02 -12.51 -2.06
N ALA A 177 18.53 -11.31 -1.75
CA ALA A 177 19.07 -10.06 -2.27
C ALA A 177 20.49 -9.84 -1.74
#